data_28ba6f1104eda06afc5e09020bf1e6cf
#
_entry.id   28ba6f1104eda06afc5e09020bf1e6cf
#
_cell.length_a   1.000
_cell.length_b   1.000
_cell.length_c   1.000
_cell.angle_alpha   90.00
_cell.angle_beta   90.00
_cell.angle_gamma   90.00
#
_symmetry.space_group_name_H-M   'P 1'
#
loop_
_entity.id
_entity.type
_entity.pdbx_description
1 polymer ?
#
loop_
_entity_poly.entity_id
_entity_poly.type
_entity_poly.pdbx_seq_one_letter_code
_entity_poly.pdbx_strand_id
1 'polypeptide(L)'
;MIDMRIAVAGGFDKVPAILAALRGGYINVLITDAATGRGILNADGVTGIDSKLSQKLRAEPAANASSHYRTHIKKFLNSPDDVVEEMLDGATKAHRSYLVPINGSKRALVARNGPRAGKVGLVIGGGSGHEPCFLGYVGKGLADAVAIGNVFSSPPPAPILECARAASGGEGVLFVYGNYVGDVMNFEMAAEMAQEAAIPTRTVLTTDDISSSPIEDRDGRRGVAGNFFIFKVAGAACDRGMSLEACEAVTRKANRRTYTMGVALEPCSLPQTRRHNFEIGAEEMEIGMGIHGERGVIREKMMPADAIVDHIMNRIFSEMNASPGDRVAVLVNSFGSTPLMELYVLFRRVEQRLSAKHITIEANWVGHYCTSLDMNGASISVMHLDQELSDLLSHPCDTAFLRVN
;
A
#
# COMPACT_ATOMS: atom_id res chain seq x y z
N MET A 1 -26.09 31.38 8.91
CA MET A 1 -25.25 30.17 8.62
C MET A 1 -24.64 30.37 7.24
N ILE A 2 -23.32 30.37 7.13
CA ILE A 2 -22.65 30.42 5.82
C ILE A 2 -22.74 28.99 5.26
N ASP A 3 -23.47 28.82 4.18
CA ASP A 3 -23.60 27.55 3.48
C ASP A 3 -22.27 27.27 2.76
N MET A 4 -21.37 26.50 3.39
CA MET A 4 -20.05 26.20 2.88
C MET A 4 -20.13 24.97 1.98
N ARG A 5 -19.90 25.17 0.67
CA ARG A 5 -19.89 24.11 -0.36
C ARG A 5 -18.48 23.93 -0.87
N ILE A 6 -17.80 22.86 -0.41
CA ILE A 6 -16.40 22.60 -0.69
C ILE A 6 -16.28 21.59 -1.83
N ALA A 7 -15.43 21.88 -2.81
CA ALA A 7 -15.00 20.89 -3.81
C ALA A 7 -13.49 20.68 -3.70
N VAL A 8 -13.07 19.42 -3.88
CA VAL A 8 -11.67 19.02 -4.03
C VAL A 8 -11.51 18.48 -5.45
N ALA A 9 -10.78 19.19 -6.30
CA ALA A 9 -10.60 18.82 -7.70
C ALA A 9 -9.26 19.33 -8.22
N GLY A 10 -8.57 18.54 -9.06
CA GLY A 10 -7.33 18.91 -9.70
C GLY A 10 -7.28 18.37 -11.13
N GLY A 11 -6.33 18.89 -11.94
CA GLY A 11 -6.16 18.55 -13.34
C GLY A 11 -6.52 19.72 -14.26
N PHE A 12 -5.58 20.08 -15.13
CA PHE A 12 -5.71 21.25 -16.00
C PHE A 12 -6.87 21.11 -17.01
N ASP A 13 -7.20 19.90 -17.41
CA ASP A 13 -8.34 19.52 -18.25
C ASP A 13 -9.70 19.85 -17.61
N LYS A 14 -9.76 19.91 -16.28
CA LYS A 14 -10.97 20.22 -15.50
C LYS A 14 -11.20 21.71 -15.26
N VAL A 15 -10.26 22.58 -15.61
CA VAL A 15 -10.35 24.03 -15.41
C VAL A 15 -11.68 24.63 -15.91
N PRO A 16 -12.19 24.33 -17.13
CA PRO A 16 -13.47 24.87 -17.58
C PRO A 16 -14.66 24.43 -16.72
N ALA A 17 -14.70 23.16 -16.30
CA ALA A 17 -15.79 22.63 -15.49
C ALA A 17 -15.78 23.21 -14.06
N ILE A 18 -14.60 23.33 -13.45
CA ILE A 18 -14.43 23.90 -12.11
C ILE A 18 -14.83 25.38 -12.12
N LEU A 19 -14.40 26.13 -13.15
CA LEU A 19 -14.76 27.56 -13.30
C LEU A 19 -16.26 27.75 -13.47
N ALA A 20 -16.92 26.90 -14.25
CA ALA A 20 -18.36 26.91 -14.40
C ALA A 20 -19.09 26.64 -13.07
N ALA A 21 -18.61 25.70 -12.27
CA ALA A 21 -19.19 25.39 -10.97
C ALA A 21 -19.02 26.54 -9.95
N LEU A 22 -17.86 27.21 -9.96
CA LEU A 22 -17.62 28.40 -9.14
C LEU A 22 -18.53 29.57 -9.55
N ARG A 23 -18.60 29.88 -10.86
CA ARG A 23 -19.46 30.96 -11.40
C ARG A 23 -20.95 30.69 -11.21
N GLY A 24 -21.36 29.44 -11.30
CA GLY A 24 -22.73 28.99 -11.05
C GLY A 24 -23.12 28.95 -9.56
N GLY A 25 -22.18 29.21 -8.64
CA GLY A 25 -22.42 29.19 -7.21
C GLY A 25 -22.67 27.78 -6.64
N TYR A 26 -22.35 26.72 -7.39
CA TYR A 26 -22.48 25.35 -6.92
C TYR A 26 -21.44 25.01 -5.85
N ILE A 27 -20.28 25.68 -5.88
CA ILE A 27 -19.21 25.60 -4.88
C ILE A 27 -18.73 27.01 -4.52
N ASN A 28 -18.27 27.21 -3.31
CA ASN A 28 -17.71 28.49 -2.84
C ASN A 28 -16.35 28.32 -2.15
N VAL A 29 -15.88 27.10 -1.99
CA VAL A 29 -14.52 26.75 -1.54
C VAL A 29 -13.97 25.68 -2.48
N LEU A 30 -12.79 25.91 -3.03
CA LEU A 30 -12.10 24.96 -3.88
C LEU A 30 -10.73 24.63 -3.27
N ILE A 31 -10.45 23.35 -3.10
CA ILE A 31 -9.12 22.81 -2.79
C ILE A 31 -8.60 22.18 -4.05
N THR A 32 -7.47 22.68 -4.59
CA THR A 32 -6.93 22.25 -5.87
C THR A 32 -5.41 22.37 -5.90
N ASP A 33 -4.77 21.72 -6.87
CA ASP A 33 -3.34 21.88 -7.13
C ASP A 33 -3.02 23.27 -7.73
N ALA A 34 -1.75 23.67 -7.60
CA ALA A 34 -1.32 25.02 -8.00
C ALA A 34 -1.43 25.27 -9.52
N ALA A 35 -1.32 24.23 -10.37
CA ALA A 35 -1.41 24.37 -11.82
C ALA A 35 -2.87 24.59 -12.24
N THR A 36 -3.79 23.80 -11.70
CA THR A 36 -5.23 23.93 -11.90
C THR A 36 -5.74 25.27 -11.36
N GLY A 37 -5.29 25.67 -10.16
CA GLY A 37 -5.63 26.98 -9.58
C GLY A 37 -5.21 28.16 -10.45
N ARG A 38 -3.98 28.16 -10.98
CA ARG A 38 -3.52 29.17 -11.95
C ARG A 38 -4.34 29.16 -13.24
N GLY A 39 -4.65 27.98 -13.76
CA GLY A 39 -5.51 27.85 -14.95
C GLY A 39 -6.88 28.49 -14.76
N ILE A 40 -7.53 28.30 -13.60
CA ILE A 40 -8.82 28.87 -13.24
C ILE A 40 -8.73 30.40 -13.17
N LEU A 41 -7.73 30.94 -12.47
CA LEU A 41 -7.53 32.37 -12.31
C LEU A 41 -7.24 33.07 -13.63
N ASN A 42 -6.41 32.48 -14.50
CA ASN A 42 -6.15 32.98 -15.84
C ASN A 42 -7.40 32.98 -16.73
N ALA A 43 -8.19 31.92 -16.68
CA ALA A 43 -9.44 31.79 -17.43
C ALA A 43 -10.55 32.76 -16.92
N ASP A 44 -10.46 33.18 -15.64
CA ASP A 44 -11.37 34.19 -15.04
C ASP A 44 -10.87 35.63 -15.26
N GLY A 45 -9.77 35.84 -15.97
CA GLY A 45 -9.22 37.16 -16.31
C GLY A 45 -8.49 37.86 -15.17
N VAL A 46 -8.13 37.13 -14.11
CA VAL A 46 -7.37 37.68 -12.99
C VAL A 46 -5.89 37.74 -13.39
N THR A 47 -5.39 38.92 -13.73
CA THR A 47 -4.00 39.17 -14.08
C THR A 47 -3.20 39.69 -12.88
N GLY A 48 -1.90 39.31 -12.79
CA GLY A 48 -0.99 39.88 -11.79
C GLY A 48 -0.84 39.08 -10.50
N ILE A 49 -1.41 37.87 -10.39
CA ILE A 49 -1.29 37.01 -9.19
C ILE A 49 0.09 36.38 -9.08
N ASP A 50 0.79 36.15 -10.20
CA ASP A 50 2.10 35.51 -10.21
C ASP A 50 3.19 36.29 -9.43
N SER A 51 3.11 37.61 -9.32
CA SER A 51 4.08 38.39 -8.56
C SER A 51 3.84 38.39 -7.05
N LYS A 52 2.58 38.40 -6.59
CA LYS A 52 2.25 38.40 -5.15
C LYS A 52 2.23 36.99 -4.54
N LEU A 53 1.76 35.99 -5.30
CA LEU A 53 1.78 34.59 -4.86
C LEU A 53 3.23 34.04 -4.87
N SER A 54 4.00 34.39 -5.91
CA SER A 54 5.42 34.06 -5.97
C SER A 54 6.25 34.74 -4.90
N GLN A 55 5.91 35.95 -4.45
CA GLN A 55 6.58 36.59 -3.32
C GLN A 55 6.19 35.96 -1.96
N LYS A 56 4.92 35.54 -1.77
CA LYS A 56 4.52 34.83 -0.54
C LYS A 56 5.06 33.40 -0.50
N LEU A 57 5.16 32.71 -1.62
CA LEU A 57 5.77 31.37 -1.71
C LEU A 57 7.31 31.43 -1.69
N ARG A 58 7.93 32.59 -1.95
CA ARG A 58 9.38 32.81 -1.84
C ARG A 58 9.81 33.37 -0.50
N ALA A 59 8.91 33.76 0.36
CA ALA A 59 9.21 34.07 1.77
C ALA A 59 9.33 32.76 2.56
N GLU A 60 10.33 31.95 2.20
CA GLU A 60 10.82 30.91 3.10
C GLU A 60 11.40 31.57 4.35
N PRO A 61 11.14 31.04 5.57
CA PRO A 61 11.83 31.52 6.75
C PRO A 61 13.32 31.29 6.54
N ALA A 62 14.12 32.31 6.88
CA ALA A 62 15.57 32.33 6.74
C ALA A 62 16.20 31.04 7.26
N ALA A 63 17.02 30.45 6.45
CA ALA A 63 17.85 29.30 6.72
C ALA A 63 18.60 29.44 8.04
N ASN A 64 18.26 28.62 9.00
CA ASN A 64 19.16 28.20 10.08
C ASN A 64 18.73 26.81 10.59
N ALA A 65 18.78 25.86 9.69
CA ALA A 65 19.09 24.46 9.95
C ALA A 65 19.64 23.90 8.63
N SER A 66 20.88 23.50 8.63
CA SER A 66 21.51 22.81 7.51
C SER A 66 20.80 21.49 7.25
N SER A 67 19.64 21.51 6.59
CA SER A 67 19.06 20.31 6.05
C SER A 67 19.93 19.93 4.84
N HIS A 68 20.68 18.86 4.97
CA HIS A 68 21.50 18.29 3.89
C HIS A 68 20.65 17.65 2.79
N TYR A 69 19.35 17.93 2.74
CA TYR A 69 18.45 17.43 1.71
C TYR A 69 18.69 18.16 0.39
N ARG A 70 19.10 17.40 -0.62
CA ARG A 70 19.30 17.92 -1.98
C ARG A 70 17.99 18.51 -2.48
N THR A 71 18.05 19.71 -3.08
CA THR A 71 16.90 20.39 -3.69
C THR A 71 16.27 19.62 -4.85
N HIS A 72 17.03 18.68 -5.46
CA HIS A 72 16.57 17.77 -6.50
C HIS A 72 17.13 16.37 -6.28
N ILE A 73 16.26 15.44 -5.92
CA ILE A 73 16.61 14.03 -5.74
C ILE A 73 16.67 13.37 -7.13
N LYS A 74 17.77 12.68 -7.41
CA LYS A 74 17.96 11.97 -8.67
C LYS A 74 17.17 10.68 -8.67
N LYS A 75 16.41 10.43 -9.74
CA LYS A 75 15.66 9.19 -9.98
C LYS A 75 15.84 8.77 -11.44
N PHE A 76 15.72 7.49 -11.71
CA PHE A 76 15.62 6.96 -13.06
C PHE A 76 14.21 7.21 -13.62
N LEU A 77 14.03 8.35 -14.25
CA LEU A 77 12.75 8.79 -14.83
C LEU A 77 13.02 9.37 -16.23
N ASN A 78 12.09 9.15 -17.15
CA ASN A 78 11.96 9.99 -18.34
C ASN A 78 11.04 11.18 -18.02
N SER A 79 9.73 10.93 -17.86
CA SER A 79 8.76 11.91 -17.41
C SER A 79 8.18 11.48 -16.06
N PRO A 80 8.08 12.39 -15.07
CA PRO A 80 7.40 12.08 -13.81
C PRO A 80 5.94 11.66 -13.97
N ASP A 81 5.26 12.18 -14.99
CA ASP A 81 3.83 11.89 -15.23
C ASP A 81 3.62 10.50 -15.85
N ASP A 82 4.61 9.99 -16.59
CA ASP A 82 4.54 8.70 -17.28
C ASP A 82 5.18 7.54 -16.47
N VAL A 83 5.73 7.84 -15.28
CA VAL A 83 6.55 6.88 -14.51
C VAL A 83 5.84 5.56 -14.24
N VAL A 84 4.54 5.58 -13.97
CA VAL A 84 3.77 4.37 -13.66
C VAL A 84 3.49 3.56 -14.91
N GLU A 85 3.13 4.21 -16.02
CA GLU A 85 2.94 3.56 -17.32
C GLU A 85 4.23 2.92 -17.84
N GLU A 86 5.36 3.61 -17.70
CA GLU A 86 6.68 3.09 -18.10
C GLU A 86 7.12 1.95 -17.19
N MET A 87 6.90 2.06 -15.88
CA MET A 87 7.18 1.00 -14.92
C MET A 87 6.37 -0.26 -15.25
N LEU A 88 5.06 -0.12 -15.48
CA LEU A 88 4.18 -1.26 -15.79
C LEU A 88 4.51 -1.88 -17.17
N ASP A 89 4.89 -1.08 -18.16
CA ASP A 89 5.38 -1.57 -19.45
C ASP A 89 6.68 -2.39 -19.26
N GLY A 90 7.61 -1.87 -18.46
CA GLY A 90 8.85 -2.58 -18.11
C GLY A 90 8.59 -3.88 -17.35
N ALA A 91 7.75 -3.83 -16.32
CA ALA A 91 7.42 -4.98 -15.47
C ALA A 91 6.72 -6.09 -16.25
N THR A 92 5.76 -5.77 -17.11
CA THR A 92 5.06 -6.77 -17.94
C THR A 92 5.98 -7.41 -18.97
N LYS A 93 6.95 -6.68 -19.51
CA LYS A 93 7.98 -7.25 -20.41
C LYS A 93 8.97 -8.13 -19.66
N ALA A 94 9.44 -7.69 -18.48
CA ALA A 94 10.38 -8.45 -17.65
C ALA A 94 9.74 -9.75 -17.12
N HIS A 95 8.48 -9.70 -16.74
CA HIS A 95 7.74 -10.80 -16.13
C HIS A 95 6.64 -11.36 -17.03
N ARG A 96 6.87 -11.37 -18.36
CA ARG A 96 5.93 -11.84 -19.38
C ARG A 96 5.45 -13.29 -19.19
N SER A 97 6.16 -14.11 -18.43
CA SER A 97 5.76 -15.47 -18.07
C SER A 97 4.69 -15.52 -16.97
N TYR A 98 4.51 -14.43 -16.24
CA TYR A 98 3.57 -14.33 -15.11
C TYR A 98 2.41 -13.35 -15.40
N LEU A 99 2.70 -12.19 -15.98
CA LEU A 99 1.80 -11.04 -16.05
C LEU A 99 1.30 -10.80 -17.49
N VAL A 100 0.00 -10.53 -17.61
CA VAL A 100 -0.65 -10.17 -18.88
C VAL A 100 -1.53 -8.93 -18.66
N PRO A 101 -1.35 -7.85 -19.45
CA PRO A 101 -2.29 -6.73 -19.47
C PRO A 101 -3.68 -7.15 -19.94
N ILE A 102 -4.72 -6.69 -19.24
CA ILE A 102 -6.11 -6.98 -19.60
C ILE A 102 -6.57 -5.96 -20.65
N ASN A 103 -7.08 -6.43 -21.81
CA ASN A 103 -7.61 -5.58 -22.87
C ASN A 103 -6.67 -4.43 -23.31
N GLY A 104 -5.35 -4.62 -23.17
CA GLY A 104 -4.36 -3.59 -23.46
C GLY A 104 -4.23 -2.52 -22.35
N SER A 105 -4.99 -2.61 -21.26
CA SER A 105 -4.84 -1.76 -20.10
C SER A 105 -3.55 -2.11 -19.36
N LYS A 106 -2.68 -1.11 -19.13
CA LYS A 106 -1.49 -1.32 -18.32
C LYS A 106 -1.80 -1.34 -16.82
N ARG A 107 -2.96 -0.78 -16.41
CA ARG A 107 -3.37 -0.62 -15.00
C ARG A 107 -4.13 -1.81 -14.44
N ALA A 108 -4.51 -2.76 -15.29
CA ALA A 108 -5.18 -4.00 -14.93
C ALA A 108 -4.38 -5.19 -15.50
N LEU A 109 -3.84 -6.03 -14.63
CA LEU A 109 -3.01 -7.16 -15.00
C LEU A 109 -3.60 -8.46 -14.46
N VAL A 110 -3.47 -9.54 -15.20
CA VAL A 110 -3.93 -10.87 -14.81
C VAL A 110 -2.79 -11.89 -14.90
N ALA A 111 -2.88 -12.93 -14.09
CA ALA A 111 -1.95 -14.05 -14.16
C ALA A 111 -2.02 -14.73 -15.53
N ARG A 112 -0.88 -15.01 -16.15
CA ARG A 112 -0.81 -15.63 -17.49
C ARG A 112 -1.58 -16.94 -17.62
N ASN A 113 -1.61 -17.73 -16.56
CA ASN A 113 -2.27 -19.03 -16.52
C ASN A 113 -3.61 -19.03 -15.77
N GLY A 114 -4.19 -17.86 -15.55
CA GLY A 114 -5.49 -17.68 -14.91
C GLY A 114 -6.57 -17.21 -15.90
N PRO A 115 -7.83 -17.16 -15.45
CA PRO A 115 -8.36 -17.82 -14.26
C PRO A 115 -8.58 -19.32 -14.48
N ARG A 116 -8.72 -20.10 -13.40
CA ARG A 116 -9.17 -21.50 -13.48
C ARG A 116 -10.69 -21.57 -13.27
N ALA A 117 -11.39 -22.31 -14.13
CA ALA A 117 -12.82 -22.58 -13.97
C ALA A 117 -13.09 -23.28 -12.62
N GLY A 118 -14.19 -22.93 -11.97
CA GLY A 118 -14.58 -23.48 -10.68
C GLY A 118 -13.74 -23.01 -9.48
N LYS A 119 -13.02 -21.87 -9.64
CA LYS A 119 -12.19 -21.27 -8.61
C LYS A 119 -12.66 -19.84 -8.29
N VAL A 120 -12.66 -19.48 -7.03
CA VAL A 120 -12.80 -18.08 -6.59
C VAL A 120 -11.60 -17.29 -7.10
N GLY A 121 -11.83 -16.18 -7.80
CA GLY A 121 -10.80 -15.26 -8.24
C GLY A 121 -10.31 -14.38 -7.09
N LEU A 122 -8.99 -14.25 -6.90
CA LEU A 122 -8.43 -13.28 -5.96
C LEU A 122 -7.95 -12.04 -6.74
N VAL A 123 -8.51 -10.88 -6.42
CA VAL A 123 -8.08 -9.58 -6.94
C VAL A 123 -7.52 -8.74 -5.80
N ILE A 124 -6.31 -8.25 -5.98
CA ILE A 124 -5.65 -7.31 -5.09
C ILE A 124 -5.39 -6.00 -5.82
N GLY A 125 -5.02 -4.95 -5.11
CA GLY A 125 -4.64 -3.69 -5.74
C GLY A 125 -4.33 -2.60 -4.75
N GLY A 126 -3.80 -1.50 -5.29
CA GLY A 126 -3.38 -0.32 -4.56
C GLY A 126 -2.50 0.59 -5.41
N GLY A 127 -1.88 1.56 -4.79
CA GLY A 127 -0.98 2.51 -5.45
C GLY A 127 0.33 1.88 -5.89
N SER A 128 0.97 2.47 -6.91
CA SER A 128 2.37 2.22 -7.24
C SER A 128 3.31 2.80 -6.18
N GLY A 129 4.55 2.35 -6.13
CA GLY A 129 5.57 2.78 -5.17
C GLY A 129 5.75 1.82 -3.99
N HIS A 130 5.04 0.69 -4.01
CA HIS A 130 5.10 -0.35 -3.00
C HIS A 130 5.71 -1.66 -3.51
N GLU A 131 6.25 -1.66 -4.73
CA GLU A 131 6.77 -2.86 -5.40
C GLU A 131 7.78 -3.62 -4.51
N PRO A 132 7.69 -4.97 -4.48
CA PRO A 132 6.86 -5.85 -5.31
C PRO A 132 5.40 -5.99 -4.85
N CYS A 133 4.98 -5.34 -3.76
CA CYS A 133 3.58 -5.42 -3.29
C CYS A 133 2.60 -5.12 -4.43
N PHE A 134 1.48 -5.81 -4.41
CA PHE A 134 0.45 -5.91 -5.41
C PHE A 134 0.95 -6.60 -6.70
N LEU A 135 1.63 -5.88 -7.58
CA LEU A 135 2.09 -6.32 -8.89
C LEU A 135 2.86 -7.65 -8.85
N GLY A 136 3.80 -7.79 -7.93
CA GLY A 136 4.68 -8.95 -7.82
C GLY A 136 4.01 -10.20 -7.26
N TYR A 137 2.79 -10.10 -6.77
CA TYR A 137 2.04 -11.19 -6.13
C TYR A 137 1.00 -11.84 -7.05
N VAL A 138 1.01 -11.49 -8.33
CA VAL A 138 0.13 -12.11 -9.32
C VAL A 138 0.76 -13.39 -9.87
N GLY A 139 0.05 -14.51 -9.73
CA GLY A 139 0.50 -15.82 -10.20
C GLY A 139 -0.19 -16.98 -9.48
N LYS A 140 0.21 -18.20 -9.84
CA LYS A 140 -0.37 -19.43 -9.29
C LYS A 140 -0.26 -19.48 -7.76
N GLY A 141 -1.33 -19.84 -7.08
CA GLY A 141 -1.37 -20.01 -5.62
C GLY A 141 -1.33 -18.70 -4.83
N LEU A 142 -1.46 -17.54 -5.53
CA LEU A 142 -1.56 -16.22 -4.93
C LEU A 142 -2.64 -15.39 -5.67
N ALA A 143 -2.41 -14.14 -6.06
CA ALA A 143 -3.43 -13.32 -6.71
C ALA A 143 -3.64 -13.71 -8.18
N ASP A 144 -4.89 -13.70 -8.64
CA ASP A 144 -5.23 -13.93 -10.04
C ASP A 144 -5.12 -12.66 -10.90
N ALA A 145 -5.47 -11.50 -10.31
CA ALA A 145 -5.35 -10.22 -10.99
C ALA A 145 -5.03 -9.08 -10.02
N VAL A 146 -4.53 -7.98 -10.58
CA VAL A 146 -4.14 -6.79 -9.83
C VAL A 146 -4.53 -5.51 -10.56
N ALA A 147 -5.13 -4.57 -9.82
CA ALA A 147 -5.36 -3.21 -10.27
C ALA A 147 -4.32 -2.26 -9.67
N ILE A 148 -3.66 -1.45 -10.51
CA ILE A 148 -2.55 -0.58 -10.10
C ILE A 148 -2.92 0.88 -10.27
N GLY A 149 -2.83 1.64 -9.17
CA GLY A 149 -3.04 3.07 -9.12
C GLY A 149 -1.80 3.92 -9.46
N ASN A 150 -1.94 5.23 -9.34
CA ASN A 150 -0.81 6.14 -9.39
C ASN A 150 0.08 5.99 -8.15
N VAL A 151 1.22 6.68 -8.13
CA VAL A 151 2.11 6.64 -6.96
C VAL A 151 1.33 7.02 -5.71
N PHE A 152 1.27 6.09 -4.74
CA PHE A 152 0.57 6.22 -3.46
C PHE A 152 -0.94 6.57 -3.58
N SER A 153 -1.56 6.19 -4.68
CA SER A 153 -2.97 6.48 -4.96
C SER A 153 -3.72 5.23 -5.42
N SER A 154 -4.95 5.08 -4.96
CA SER A 154 -5.84 3.98 -5.34
C SER A 154 -6.06 3.88 -6.85
N PRO A 155 -6.14 2.66 -7.41
CA PRO A 155 -6.61 2.46 -8.78
C PRO A 155 -8.08 2.90 -8.93
N PRO A 156 -8.48 3.48 -10.09
CA PRO A 156 -9.88 3.81 -10.32
C PRO A 156 -10.75 2.55 -10.50
N PRO A 157 -12.09 2.65 -10.36
CA PRO A 157 -13.00 1.49 -10.38
C PRO A 157 -12.96 0.66 -11.67
N ALA A 158 -12.75 1.29 -12.83
CA ALA A 158 -12.78 0.58 -14.12
C ALA A 158 -11.68 -0.49 -14.24
N PRO A 159 -10.38 -0.25 -13.99
CA PRO A 159 -9.36 -1.30 -13.92
C PRO A 159 -9.65 -2.38 -12.88
N ILE A 160 -10.25 -2.06 -11.74
CA ILE A 160 -10.63 -3.04 -10.71
C ILE A 160 -11.72 -3.99 -11.25
N LEU A 161 -12.72 -3.45 -11.93
CA LEU A 161 -13.77 -4.24 -12.59
C LEU A 161 -13.20 -5.14 -13.69
N GLU A 162 -12.27 -4.62 -14.51
CA GLU A 162 -11.57 -5.44 -15.51
C GLU A 162 -10.83 -6.61 -14.87
N CYS A 163 -10.16 -6.38 -13.73
CA CYS A 163 -9.53 -7.44 -12.95
C CYS A 163 -10.54 -8.46 -12.44
N ALA A 164 -11.69 -8.01 -11.91
CA ALA A 164 -12.75 -8.91 -11.44
C ALA A 164 -13.28 -9.82 -12.57
N ARG A 165 -13.54 -9.25 -13.73
CA ARG A 165 -13.98 -10.01 -14.92
C ARG A 165 -12.93 -11.02 -15.37
N ALA A 166 -11.65 -10.61 -15.41
CA ALA A 166 -10.56 -11.48 -15.85
C ALA A 166 -10.19 -12.56 -14.82
N ALA A 167 -10.42 -12.33 -13.52
CA ALA A 167 -10.15 -13.29 -12.45
C ALA A 167 -11.32 -14.24 -12.18
N SER A 168 -12.53 -13.94 -12.66
CA SER A 168 -13.73 -14.72 -12.38
C SER A 168 -13.67 -16.10 -13.04
N GLY A 169 -13.61 -17.15 -12.20
CA GLY A 169 -13.67 -18.56 -12.61
C GLY A 169 -15.07 -19.18 -12.50
N GLY A 170 -16.11 -18.38 -12.21
CA GLY A 170 -17.49 -18.83 -12.01
C GLY A 170 -17.93 -18.91 -10.55
N GLU A 171 -17.00 -18.93 -9.58
CA GLU A 171 -17.27 -19.06 -8.14
C GLU A 171 -17.21 -17.69 -7.40
N GLY A 172 -17.23 -16.59 -8.15
CA GLY A 172 -17.11 -15.23 -7.62
C GLY A 172 -15.68 -14.74 -7.45
N VAL A 173 -15.53 -13.54 -6.89
CA VAL A 173 -14.27 -12.83 -6.72
C VAL A 173 -14.12 -12.31 -5.29
N LEU A 174 -12.97 -12.57 -4.69
CA LEU A 174 -12.56 -12.00 -3.42
C LEU A 174 -11.65 -10.78 -3.70
N PHE A 175 -12.04 -9.60 -3.23
CA PHE A 175 -11.21 -8.40 -3.18
C PHE A 175 -10.46 -8.35 -1.86
N VAL A 176 -9.11 -8.16 -1.90
CA VAL A 176 -8.29 -7.96 -0.70
C VAL A 176 -7.34 -6.80 -0.93
N TYR A 177 -7.45 -5.75 -0.12
CA TYR A 177 -6.66 -4.53 -0.28
C TYR A 177 -6.51 -3.79 1.05
N GLY A 178 -5.59 -2.80 1.11
CA GLY A 178 -5.33 -2.01 2.30
C GLY A 178 -6.51 -1.10 2.67
N ASN A 179 -6.76 -0.94 3.97
CA ASN A 179 -7.81 -0.06 4.47
C ASN A 179 -7.40 1.42 4.36
N TYR A 180 -7.55 1.96 3.16
CA TYR A 180 -7.37 3.38 2.84
C TYR A 180 -8.63 3.92 2.17
N VAL A 181 -9.02 5.15 2.49
CA VAL A 181 -10.29 5.74 2.03
C VAL A 181 -10.46 5.66 0.52
N GLY A 182 -9.41 5.97 -0.25
CA GLY A 182 -9.46 5.92 -1.72
C GLY A 182 -9.66 4.51 -2.25
N ASP A 183 -8.96 3.51 -1.65
CA ASP A 183 -9.12 2.10 -2.06
C ASP A 183 -10.51 1.59 -1.70
N VAL A 184 -11.00 1.88 -0.50
CA VAL A 184 -12.35 1.49 -0.06
C VAL A 184 -13.39 2.01 -1.04
N MET A 185 -13.40 3.31 -1.33
CA MET A 185 -14.38 3.92 -2.25
C MET A 185 -14.32 3.30 -3.67
N ASN A 186 -13.12 3.12 -4.22
CA ASN A 186 -12.95 2.64 -5.59
C ASN A 186 -13.28 1.14 -5.73
N PHE A 187 -12.86 0.32 -4.75
CA PHE A 187 -13.18 -1.11 -4.77
C PHE A 187 -14.65 -1.39 -4.46
N GLU A 188 -15.30 -0.63 -3.56
CA GLU A 188 -16.74 -0.74 -3.33
C GLU A 188 -17.54 -0.42 -4.59
N MET A 189 -17.21 0.68 -5.29
CA MET A 189 -17.82 1.02 -6.57
C MET A 189 -17.60 -0.09 -7.62
N ALA A 190 -16.39 -0.65 -7.71
CA ALA A 190 -16.11 -1.76 -8.61
C ALA A 190 -16.87 -3.04 -8.23
N ALA A 191 -17.09 -3.29 -6.92
CA ALA A 191 -17.88 -4.42 -6.44
C ALA A 191 -19.37 -4.30 -6.86
N GLU A 192 -19.95 -3.10 -6.76
CA GLU A 192 -21.30 -2.82 -7.26
C GLU A 192 -21.40 -3.08 -8.78
N MET A 193 -20.43 -2.54 -9.55
CA MET A 193 -20.37 -2.77 -11.00
C MET A 193 -20.17 -4.26 -11.36
N ALA A 194 -19.43 -5.02 -10.55
CA ALA A 194 -19.24 -6.45 -10.72
C ALA A 194 -20.54 -7.24 -10.46
N GLN A 195 -21.32 -6.84 -9.45
CA GLN A 195 -22.64 -7.42 -9.18
C GLN A 195 -23.63 -7.19 -10.33
N GLU A 196 -23.62 -5.97 -10.93
CA GLU A 196 -24.40 -5.69 -12.15
C GLU A 196 -23.99 -6.59 -13.33
N ALA A 197 -22.72 -7.00 -13.38
CA ALA A 197 -22.17 -7.94 -14.34
C ALA A 197 -22.37 -9.42 -13.95
N ALA A 198 -23.20 -9.71 -12.93
CA ALA A 198 -23.46 -11.04 -12.39
C ALA A 198 -22.22 -11.77 -11.85
N ILE A 199 -21.23 -11.04 -11.35
CA ILE A 199 -20.04 -11.57 -10.66
C ILE A 199 -20.22 -11.37 -9.15
N PRO A 200 -20.48 -12.41 -8.36
CA PRO A 200 -20.52 -12.29 -6.90
C PRO A 200 -19.18 -11.85 -6.34
N THR A 201 -19.20 -10.89 -5.41
CA THR A 201 -17.98 -10.38 -4.79
C THR A 201 -18.05 -10.42 -3.27
N ARG A 202 -16.88 -10.57 -2.64
CA ARG A 202 -16.65 -10.36 -1.20
C ARG A 202 -15.40 -9.49 -1.03
N THR A 203 -15.33 -8.77 0.08
CA THR A 203 -14.22 -7.84 0.36
C THR A 203 -13.64 -8.10 1.74
N VAL A 204 -12.31 -8.11 1.81
CA VAL A 204 -11.56 -8.07 3.06
C VAL A 204 -10.58 -6.89 3.03
N LEU A 205 -10.78 -5.95 3.93
CA LEU A 205 -9.83 -4.88 4.22
C LEU A 205 -8.72 -5.41 5.12
N THR A 206 -7.47 -5.10 4.78
CA THR A 206 -6.34 -5.43 5.64
C THR A 206 -6.10 -4.30 6.64
N THR A 207 -5.86 -4.66 7.90
CA THR A 207 -5.80 -3.74 9.04
C THR A 207 -4.69 -4.16 10.01
N ASP A 208 -3.53 -4.54 9.47
CA ASP A 208 -2.41 -5.10 10.23
C ASP A 208 -1.55 -4.07 10.96
N ASP A 209 -1.64 -2.77 10.64
CA ASP A 209 -0.85 -1.71 11.26
C ASP A 209 -1.34 -1.38 12.69
N ILE A 210 -0.69 -1.98 13.69
CA ILE A 210 -1.05 -1.80 15.11
C ILE A 210 -0.74 -0.42 15.67
N SER A 211 -0.05 0.43 14.91
CA SER A 211 0.28 1.79 15.33
C SER A 211 -0.75 2.83 14.90
N SER A 212 -1.55 2.52 13.88
CA SER A 212 -2.45 3.51 13.25
C SER A 212 -3.76 3.75 14.00
N SER A 213 -4.21 2.78 14.81
CA SER A 213 -5.39 2.91 15.68
C SER A 213 -5.30 1.93 16.85
N PRO A 214 -5.93 2.20 18.00
CA PRO A 214 -5.92 1.30 19.15
C PRO A 214 -6.65 -0.03 18.85
N ILE A 215 -6.49 -1.03 19.75
CA ILE A 215 -7.06 -2.36 19.55
C ILE A 215 -8.59 -2.37 19.55
N GLU A 216 -9.20 -1.42 20.24
CA GLU A 216 -10.65 -1.22 20.30
C GLU A 216 -11.23 -0.73 18.97
N ASP A 217 -10.41 -0.05 18.16
CA ASP A 217 -10.74 0.42 16.81
C ASP A 217 -9.83 -0.26 15.77
N ARG A 218 -9.72 -1.58 15.85
CA ARG A 218 -8.86 -2.36 14.96
C ARG A 218 -9.28 -2.27 13.49
N ASP A 219 -10.58 -2.18 13.24
CA ASP A 219 -11.12 -2.10 11.88
C ASP A 219 -10.80 -0.74 11.20
N GLY A 220 -10.46 0.29 11.98
CA GLY A 220 -9.98 1.58 11.50
C GLY A 220 -8.48 1.61 11.16
N ARG A 221 -7.74 0.53 11.41
CA ARG A 221 -6.29 0.46 11.13
C ARG A 221 -5.99 0.42 9.64
N ARG A 222 -4.79 0.88 9.29
CA ARG A 222 -4.24 0.79 7.92
C ARG A 222 -3.78 -0.63 7.60
N GLY A 223 -3.79 -0.98 6.30
CA GLY A 223 -3.13 -2.17 5.77
C GLY A 223 -1.73 -1.82 5.28
N VAL A 224 -0.70 -2.51 5.79
CA VAL A 224 0.71 -2.24 5.47
C VAL A 224 1.43 -3.54 5.07
N ALA A 225 2.68 -3.78 5.48
CA ALA A 225 3.47 -4.92 5.00
C ALA A 225 2.91 -6.30 5.37
N GLY A 226 2.07 -6.43 6.41
CA GLY A 226 1.36 -7.66 6.73
C GLY A 226 0.37 -8.13 5.65
N ASN A 227 0.02 -7.25 4.70
CA ASN A 227 -0.66 -7.62 3.46
C ASN A 227 -0.05 -8.85 2.80
N PHE A 228 1.27 -9.00 2.85
CA PHE A 228 1.99 -10.14 2.33
C PHE A 228 1.43 -11.48 2.83
N PHE A 229 1.24 -11.62 4.13
CA PHE A 229 0.68 -12.84 4.73
C PHE A 229 -0.79 -13.02 4.37
N ILE A 230 -1.57 -11.93 4.43
CA ILE A 230 -3.01 -11.96 4.22
C ILE A 230 -3.32 -12.34 2.76
N PHE A 231 -2.61 -11.76 1.80
CA PHE A 231 -2.71 -12.11 0.38
C PHE A 231 -2.30 -13.56 0.13
N LYS A 232 -1.23 -14.04 0.79
CA LYS A 232 -0.76 -15.42 0.63
C LYS A 232 -1.79 -16.43 1.14
N VAL A 233 -2.42 -16.18 2.30
CA VAL A 233 -3.50 -17.02 2.85
C VAL A 233 -4.72 -16.97 1.94
N ALA A 234 -5.15 -15.79 1.50
CA ALA A 234 -6.28 -15.63 0.58
C ALA A 234 -6.07 -16.38 -0.74
N GLY A 235 -4.89 -16.22 -1.36
CA GLY A 235 -4.52 -16.90 -2.59
C GLY A 235 -4.52 -18.42 -2.44
N ALA A 236 -3.97 -18.94 -1.34
CA ALA A 236 -3.96 -20.36 -1.03
C ALA A 236 -5.38 -20.92 -0.84
N ALA A 237 -6.26 -20.21 -0.13
CA ALA A 237 -7.65 -20.61 0.06
C ALA A 237 -8.40 -20.69 -1.28
N CYS A 238 -8.26 -19.67 -2.12
CA CYS A 238 -8.82 -19.65 -3.46
C CYS A 238 -8.24 -20.78 -4.34
N ASP A 239 -6.92 -21.00 -4.29
CA ASP A 239 -6.24 -22.02 -5.10
C ASP A 239 -6.63 -23.45 -4.69
N ARG A 240 -6.96 -23.69 -3.42
CA ARG A 240 -7.51 -24.95 -2.90
C ARG A 240 -8.99 -25.20 -3.27
N GLY A 241 -9.65 -24.25 -3.92
CA GLY A 241 -11.06 -24.38 -4.33
C GLY A 241 -12.05 -24.23 -3.15
N MET A 242 -11.69 -23.46 -2.13
CA MET A 242 -12.64 -23.12 -1.06
C MET A 242 -13.74 -22.19 -1.62
N SER A 243 -14.96 -22.24 -1.02
CA SER A 243 -16.04 -21.35 -1.41
C SER A 243 -15.70 -19.88 -1.15
N LEU A 244 -16.41 -18.95 -1.79
CA LEU A 244 -16.18 -17.51 -1.62
C LEU A 244 -16.31 -17.07 -0.15
N GLU A 245 -17.30 -17.60 0.57
CA GLU A 245 -17.51 -17.36 2.00
C GLU A 245 -16.37 -17.92 2.84
N ALA A 246 -15.87 -19.11 2.52
CA ALA A 246 -14.77 -19.73 3.25
C ALA A 246 -13.45 -18.98 3.00
N CYS A 247 -13.20 -18.54 1.76
CA CYS A 247 -12.05 -17.69 1.42
C CYS A 247 -12.12 -16.36 2.18
N GLU A 248 -13.26 -15.69 2.24
CA GLU A 248 -13.45 -14.48 3.03
C GLU A 248 -13.16 -14.75 4.52
N ALA A 249 -13.77 -15.79 5.10
CA ALA A 249 -13.66 -16.09 6.53
C ALA A 249 -12.20 -16.34 6.96
N VAL A 250 -11.46 -17.15 6.20
CA VAL A 250 -10.05 -17.44 6.54
C VAL A 250 -9.15 -16.24 6.27
N THR A 251 -9.43 -15.42 5.26
CA THR A 251 -8.70 -14.17 5.00
C THR A 251 -8.91 -13.16 6.12
N ARG A 252 -10.15 -13.00 6.62
CA ARG A 252 -10.45 -12.17 7.80
C ARG A 252 -9.75 -12.72 9.05
N LYS A 253 -9.64 -14.03 9.21
CA LYS A 253 -8.89 -14.67 10.30
C LYS A 253 -7.41 -14.34 10.20
N ALA A 254 -6.81 -14.45 9.01
CA ALA A 254 -5.42 -14.07 8.76
C ALA A 254 -5.16 -12.61 9.10
N ASN A 255 -6.04 -11.70 8.66
CA ASN A 255 -5.95 -10.27 8.97
C ASN A 255 -5.98 -10.02 10.49
N ARG A 256 -6.91 -10.64 11.22
CA ARG A 256 -7.00 -10.49 12.68
C ARG A 256 -5.81 -11.06 13.45
N ARG A 257 -5.03 -11.94 12.85
CA ARG A 257 -3.87 -12.59 13.47
C ARG A 257 -2.52 -12.06 12.95
N THR A 258 -2.57 -10.98 12.17
CA THR A 258 -1.38 -10.28 11.64
C THR A 258 -1.20 -8.94 12.34
N TYR A 259 0.03 -8.65 12.77
CA TYR A 259 0.43 -7.47 13.51
C TYR A 259 1.68 -6.89 12.89
N THR A 260 1.62 -5.64 12.46
CA THR A 260 2.74 -4.94 11.80
C THR A 260 3.01 -3.62 12.48
N MET A 261 4.29 -3.26 12.59
CA MET A 261 4.72 -1.93 12.99
C MET A 261 5.98 -1.53 12.23
N GLY A 262 5.99 -0.31 11.71
CA GLY A 262 7.09 0.25 10.95
C GLY A 262 7.92 1.25 11.72
N VAL A 263 9.15 1.49 11.24
CA VAL A 263 10.03 2.59 11.66
C VAL A 263 10.67 3.22 10.43
N ALA A 264 10.64 4.55 10.34
CA ALA A 264 11.31 5.32 9.30
C ALA A 264 12.52 6.06 9.88
N LEU A 265 13.61 6.05 9.13
CA LEU A 265 14.86 6.75 9.43
C LEU A 265 15.03 7.97 8.53
N GLU A 266 14.59 7.87 7.26
CA GLU A 266 14.59 8.95 6.28
C GLU A 266 13.33 8.89 5.42
N PRO A 267 12.84 10.05 4.91
CA PRO A 267 11.65 10.09 4.07
C PRO A 267 11.88 9.49 2.69
N CYS A 268 10.80 9.08 2.02
CA CYS A 268 10.83 8.79 0.60
C CYS A 268 10.73 10.07 -0.23
N SER A 269 11.09 9.96 -1.49
CA SER A 269 10.97 11.05 -2.46
C SER A 269 9.99 10.71 -3.57
N LEU A 270 9.03 11.61 -3.81
CA LEU A 270 8.01 11.42 -4.83
C LEU A 270 8.57 11.69 -6.23
N PRO A 271 8.31 10.84 -7.23
CA PRO A 271 8.74 11.05 -8.60
C PRO A 271 8.30 12.40 -9.19
N GLN A 272 7.05 12.80 -8.93
CA GLN A 272 6.42 14.00 -9.49
C GLN A 272 7.08 15.29 -9.00
N THR A 273 7.45 15.35 -7.71
CA THR A 273 8.01 16.55 -7.09
C THR A 273 9.53 16.51 -6.99
N ARG A 274 10.13 15.31 -7.00
CA ARG A 274 11.55 15.04 -6.67
C ARG A 274 11.94 15.61 -5.31
N ARG A 275 10.97 15.64 -4.38
CA ARG A 275 11.14 16.12 -3.00
C ARG A 275 10.71 15.05 -2.03
N HIS A 276 11.21 15.14 -0.82
CA HIS A 276 10.77 14.30 0.29
C HIS A 276 9.29 14.54 0.59
N ASN A 277 8.59 13.48 1.00
CA ASN A 277 7.17 13.53 1.34
C ASN A 277 6.92 13.94 2.79
N PHE A 278 7.92 13.86 3.67
CA PHE A 278 7.90 14.38 5.04
C PHE A 278 9.29 14.83 5.47
N GLU A 279 9.40 15.44 6.64
CA GLU A 279 10.68 15.87 7.23
C GLU A 279 10.94 15.12 8.54
N ILE A 280 12.20 14.73 8.74
CA ILE A 280 12.70 14.10 9.96
C ILE A 280 14.11 14.64 10.23
N GLY A 281 14.47 14.87 11.49
CA GLY A 281 15.79 15.37 11.89
C GLY A 281 16.89 14.34 11.62
N ALA A 282 18.12 14.81 11.40
CA ALA A 282 19.26 13.95 11.05
C ALA A 282 19.60 12.87 12.10
N GLU A 283 19.21 13.06 13.34
CA GLU A 283 19.40 12.09 14.43
C GLU A 283 18.08 11.59 15.00
N GLU A 284 17.00 11.70 14.24
CA GLU A 284 15.66 11.27 14.65
C GLU A 284 15.23 10.03 13.84
N MET A 285 14.31 9.31 14.42
CA MET A 285 13.54 8.24 13.76
C MET A 285 12.07 8.40 14.12
N GLU A 286 11.20 7.81 13.32
CA GLU A 286 9.76 7.83 13.56
C GLU A 286 9.19 6.41 13.57
N ILE A 287 8.70 5.97 14.74
CA ILE A 287 8.11 4.64 14.96
C ILE A 287 6.61 4.71 14.68
N GLY A 288 6.06 3.71 13.98
CA GLY A 288 4.67 3.63 13.58
C GLY A 288 4.38 4.33 12.25
N MET A 289 5.42 4.62 11.45
CA MET A 289 5.28 5.22 10.12
C MET A 289 4.48 4.32 9.18
N GLY A 290 3.54 4.92 8.44
CA GLY A 290 2.81 4.25 7.37
C GLY A 290 3.59 4.17 6.06
N ILE A 291 3.08 3.37 5.11
CA ILE A 291 3.77 3.11 3.83
C ILE A 291 3.69 4.26 2.81
N HIS A 292 2.88 5.29 3.06
CA HIS A 292 2.86 6.52 2.25
C HIS A 292 3.56 7.69 2.95
N GLY A 293 4.20 7.45 4.12
CA GLY A 293 4.76 8.50 4.97
C GLY A 293 3.73 9.14 5.91
N GLU A 294 2.65 8.42 6.21
CA GLU A 294 1.70 8.84 7.24
C GLU A 294 2.40 8.84 8.60
N ARG A 295 2.18 9.91 9.35
CA ARG A 295 2.84 10.17 10.62
C ARG A 295 2.75 8.97 11.56
N GLY A 296 3.88 8.63 12.17
CA GLY A 296 4.00 7.62 13.20
C GLY A 296 3.45 8.08 14.56
N VAL A 297 3.56 7.21 15.55
CA VAL A 297 3.09 7.47 16.92
C VAL A 297 4.17 8.09 17.81
N ILE A 298 5.44 7.85 17.50
CA ILE A 298 6.57 8.31 18.31
C ILE A 298 7.68 8.81 17.38
N ARG A 299 8.12 10.06 17.61
CA ARG A 299 9.34 10.60 17.02
C ARG A 299 10.36 10.81 18.12
N GLU A 300 11.50 10.15 18.01
CA GLU A 300 12.56 10.12 19.01
C GLU A 300 13.95 10.16 18.36
N LYS A 301 14.98 10.35 19.17
CA LYS A 301 16.36 10.20 18.72
C LYS A 301 16.63 8.77 18.29
N MET A 302 17.52 8.61 17.31
CA MET A 302 17.97 7.32 16.82
C MET A 302 18.42 6.40 17.96
N MET A 303 17.85 5.19 18.01
CA MET A 303 18.20 4.16 18.98
C MET A 303 19.02 3.05 18.31
N PRO A 304 19.78 2.24 19.09
CA PRO A 304 20.35 0.99 18.58
C PRO A 304 19.27 0.06 18.02
N ALA A 305 19.62 -0.71 16.99
CA ALA A 305 18.68 -1.62 16.32
C ALA A 305 17.94 -2.57 17.28
N ASP A 306 18.63 -3.12 18.29
CA ASP A 306 18.00 -4.00 19.28
C ASP A 306 16.93 -3.29 20.09
N ALA A 307 17.13 -2.01 20.46
CA ALA A 307 16.14 -1.22 21.19
C ALA A 307 14.91 -0.90 20.32
N ILE A 308 15.11 -0.61 19.03
CA ILE A 308 14.00 -0.41 18.07
C ILE A 308 13.16 -1.69 17.98
N VAL A 309 13.79 -2.84 17.77
CA VAL A 309 13.10 -4.14 17.70
C VAL A 309 12.40 -4.45 19.02
N ASP A 310 13.04 -4.18 20.15
CA ASP A 310 12.43 -4.38 21.49
C ASP A 310 11.15 -3.56 21.64
N HIS A 311 11.16 -2.31 21.20
CA HIS A 311 9.98 -1.44 21.22
C HIS A 311 8.85 -2.02 20.37
N ILE A 312 9.14 -2.36 19.11
CA ILE A 312 8.17 -2.94 18.15
C ILE A 312 7.61 -4.27 18.69
N MET A 313 8.48 -5.19 19.10
CA MET A 313 8.05 -6.51 19.58
C MET A 313 7.27 -6.44 20.90
N ASN A 314 7.58 -5.50 21.81
CA ASN A 314 6.75 -5.27 22.99
C ASN A 314 5.32 -4.88 22.61
N ARG A 315 5.16 -4.01 21.63
CA ARG A 315 3.85 -3.59 21.13
C ARG A 315 3.10 -4.75 20.46
N ILE A 316 3.78 -5.53 19.62
CA ILE A 316 3.20 -6.73 19.00
C ILE A 316 2.76 -7.74 20.08
N PHE A 317 3.61 -8.04 21.05
CA PHE A 317 3.27 -8.97 22.14
C PHE A 317 2.11 -8.50 23.01
N SER A 318 1.94 -7.19 23.21
CA SER A 318 0.82 -6.68 24.01
C SER A 318 -0.55 -6.93 23.36
N GLU A 319 -0.58 -7.16 22.05
CA GLU A 319 -1.82 -7.40 21.30
C GLU A 319 -2.00 -8.87 20.83
N MET A 320 -0.88 -9.57 20.61
CA MET A 320 -0.91 -10.90 20.00
C MET A 320 -1.42 -11.99 20.97
N ASN A 321 -1.35 -11.76 22.28
CA ASN A 321 -1.76 -12.74 23.33
C ASN A 321 -1.14 -14.13 23.12
N ALA A 322 0.14 -14.20 22.69
CA ALA A 322 0.80 -15.45 22.41
C ALA A 322 1.32 -16.12 23.69
N SER A 323 1.26 -17.45 23.70
CA SER A 323 1.69 -18.33 24.79
C SER A 323 2.97 -19.12 24.41
N PRO A 324 3.73 -19.60 25.39
CA PRO A 324 4.82 -20.56 25.10
C PRO A 324 4.32 -21.78 24.32
N GLY A 325 5.02 -22.14 23.26
CA GLY A 325 4.67 -23.21 22.33
C GLY A 325 3.89 -22.76 21.10
N ASP A 326 3.43 -21.50 21.05
CA ASP A 326 2.78 -20.94 19.86
C ASP A 326 3.75 -20.81 18.68
N ARG A 327 3.19 -20.77 17.48
CA ARG A 327 3.92 -20.64 16.21
C ARG A 327 3.57 -19.34 15.52
N VAL A 328 4.56 -18.74 14.88
CA VAL A 328 4.41 -17.50 14.13
C VAL A 328 5.10 -17.56 12.78
N ALA A 329 4.61 -16.75 11.84
CA ALA A 329 5.36 -16.34 10.67
C ALA A 329 5.89 -14.91 10.89
N VAL A 330 7.09 -14.62 10.41
CA VAL A 330 7.78 -13.33 10.58
C VAL A 330 8.16 -12.76 9.22
N LEU A 331 7.88 -11.47 9.02
CA LEU A 331 8.38 -10.69 7.91
C LEU A 331 9.18 -9.50 8.45
N VAL A 332 10.45 -9.37 8.06
CA VAL A 332 11.25 -8.16 8.23
C VAL A 332 11.40 -7.51 6.86
N ASN A 333 10.67 -6.41 6.67
CA ASN A 333 10.46 -5.77 5.39
C ASN A 333 11.19 -4.44 5.29
N SER A 334 11.94 -4.21 4.21
CA SER A 334 12.50 -2.91 3.86
C SER A 334 11.43 -1.96 3.33
N PHE A 335 11.49 -0.70 3.70
CA PHE A 335 10.68 0.35 3.06
C PHE A 335 11.22 0.82 1.70
N GLY A 336 12.37 0.28 1.26
CA GLY A 336 12.89 0.50 -0.09
C GLY A 336 14.40 0.73 -0.13
N SER A 337 14.98 1.60 0.70
CA SER A 337 16.43 1.85 0.68
C SER A 337 17.21 1.14 1.78
N THR A 338 16.56 0.51 2.75
CA THR A 338 17.25 -0.25 3.80
C THR A 338 17.83 -1.55 3.24
N PRO A 339 19.16 -1.77 3.33
CA PRO A 339 19.81 -2.95 2.74
C PRO A 339 19.57 -4.21 3.56
N LEU A 340 19.69 -5.37 2.90
CA LEU A 340 19.51 -6.69 3.55
C LEU A 340 20.39 -6.90 4.79
N MET A 341 21.60 -6.36 4.81
CA MET A 341 22.49 -6.46 5.98
C MET A 341 21.81 -5.90 7.24
N GLU A 342 21.18 -4.75 7.16
CA GLU A 342 20.48 -4.11 8.28
C GLU A 342 19.21 -4.87 8.66
N LEU A 343 18.47 -5.37 7.67
CA LEU A 343 17.28 -6.21 7.93
C LEU A 343 17.65 -7.50 8.68
N TYR A 344 18.80 -8.11 8.40
CA TYR A 344 19.28 -9.27 9.16
C TYR A 344 19.69 -8.91 10.59
N VAL A 345 20.21 -7.71 10.83
CA VAL A 345 20.46 -7.21 12.20
C VAL A 345 19.14 -7.14 12.97
N LEU A 346 18.06 -6.60 12.35
CA LEU A 346 16.73 -6.56 12.96
C LEU A 346 16.17 -7.98 13.19
N PHE A 347 16.22 -8.86 12.17
CA PHE A 347 15.70 -10.22 12.26
C PHE A 347 16.37 -11.03 13.40
N ARG A 348 17.68 -10.91 13.56
CA ARG A 348 18.42 -11.52 14.67
C ARG A 348 17.78 -11.19 16.02
N ARG A 349 17.40 -9.92 16.25
CA ARG A 349 16.77 -9.51 17.51
C ARG A 349 15.33 -9.98 17.61
N VAL A 350 14.58 -9.99 16.53
CA VAL A 350 13.19 -10.54 16.49
C VAL A 350 13.22 -12.01 16.92
N GLU A 351 14.12 -12.82 16.37
CA GLU A 351 14.29 -14.23 16.73
C GLU A 351 14.59 -14.39 18.22
N GLN A 352 15.55 -13.65 18.76
CA GLN A 352 15.89 -13.69 20.20
C GLN A 352 14.67 -13.37 21.09
N ARG A 353 13.84 -12.39 20.68
CA ARG A 353 12.64 -12.00 21.43
C ARG A 353 11.56 -13.07 21.43
N LEU A 354 11.35 -13.75 20.31
CA LEU A 354 10.40 -14.86 20.17
C LEU A 354 10.89 -16.09 20.92
N SER A 355 12.15 -16.48 20.73
CA SER A 355 12.78 -17.60 21.43
C SER A 355 12.75 -17.44 22.96
N ALA A 356 13.00 -16.23 23.48
CA ALA A 356 12.93 -15.95 24.92
C ALA A 356 11.51 -16.14 25.51
N LYS A 357 10.47 -16.10 24.66
CA LYS A 357 9.08 -16.39 25.03
C LYS A 357 8.64 -17.82 24.68
N HIS A 358 9.56 -18.66 24.22
CA HIS A 358 9.27 -20.02 23.73
C HIS A 358 8.24 -20.06 22.60
N ILE A 359 8.26 -19.04 21.70
CA ILE A 359 7.45 -18.95 20.50
C ILE A 359 8.31 -19.37 19.32
N THR A 360 7.80 -20.28 18.49
CA THR A 360 8.54 -20.85 17.35
C THR A 360 8.26 -20.05 16.08
N ILE A 361 9.32 -19.62 15.37
CA ILE A 361 9.21 -19.12 14.01
C ILE A 361 9.10 -20.32 13.08
N GLU A 362 7.91 -20.51 12.48
CA GLU A 362 7.66 -21.59 11.52
C GLU A 362 8.07 -21.20 10.10
N ALA A 363 7.85 -19.93 9.74
CA ALA A 363 8.25 -19.38 8.45
C ALA A 363 8.74 -17.94 8.61
N ASN A 364 9.68 -17.52 7.77
CA ASN A 364 10.16 -16.15 7.78
C ASN A 364 10.54 -15.65 6.39
N TRP A 365 10.44 -14.32 6.22
CA TRP A 365 10.88 -13.59 5.06
C TRP A 365 11.64 -12.34 5.48
N VAL A 366 12.74 -12.03 4.80
CA VAL A 366 13.57 -10.85 5.06
C VAL A 366 13.92 -10.22 3.70
N GLY A 367 13.52 -8.97 3.47
CA GLY A 367 13.78 -8.32 2.20
C GLY A 367 12.76 -7.22 1.85
N HIS A 368 12.58 -7.01 0.56
CA HIS A 368 11.61 -6.05 0.00
C HIS A 368 10.33 -6.78 -0.37
N TYR A 369 9.25 -6.52 0.35
CA TYR A 369 7.94 -7.16 0.14
C TYR A 369 6.80 -6.14 0.02
N CYS A 370 6.88 -5.03 0.76
CA CYS A 370 5.95 -3.91 0.67
C CYS A 370 6.73 -2.64 0.97
N THR A 371 7.15 -1.93 -0.08
CA THR A 371 8.04 -0.77 0.03
C THR A 371 7.28 0.56 0.11
N SER A 372 8.00 1.63 0.27
CA SER A 372 7.53 3.01 0.23
C SER A 372 8.51 3.83 -0.62
N LEU A 373 8.60 3.50 -1.90
CA LEU A 373 9.59 4.06 -2.83
C LEU A 373 11.04 3.85 -2.31
N ASP A 374 11.74 4.94 -2.05
CA ASP A 374 13.11 5.01 -1.54
C ASP A 374 13.20 5.38 -0.05
N MET A 375 12.14 5.16 0.73
CA MET A 375 12.16 5.41 2.18
C MET A 375 13.23 4.56 2.85
N ASN A 376 14.05 5.19 3.70
CA ASN A 376 14.93 4.46 4.61
C ASN A 376 14.18 4.10 5.87
N GLY A 377 14.02 2.81 6.11
CA GLY A 377 13.25 2.28 7.22
C GLY A 377 12.88 0.83 7.00
N ALA A 378 12.21 0.28 7.97
CA ALA A 378 11.78 -1.13 7.95
C ALA A 378 10.48 -1.33 8.70
N SER A 379 9.81 -2.44 8.46
CA SER A 379 8.69 -2.91 9.27
C SER A 379 8.89 -4.36 9.71
N ILE A 380 8.32 -4.70 10.85
CA ILE A 380 8.25 -6.06 11.37
C ILE A 380 6.78 -6.46 11.39
N SER A 381 6.47 -7.54 10.68
CA SER A 381 5.14 -8.16 10.71
C SER A 381 5.22 -9.54 11.33
N VAL A 382 4.29 -9.86 12.20
CA VAL A 382 4.16 -11.19 12.83
C VAL A 382 2.74 -11.68 12.61
N MET A 383 2.60 -12.86 12.02
CA MET A 383 1.32 -13.57 11.95
C MET A 383 1.31 -14.70 12.98
N HIS A 384 0.34 -14.69 13.89
CA HIS A 384 0.14 -15.75 14.86
C HIS A 384 -0.59 -16.93 14.19
N LEU A 385 0.08 -18.07 14.09
CA LEU A 385 -0.38 -19.24 13.35
C LEU A 385 -1.20 -20.20 14.22
N ASP A 386 -2.29 -20.71 13.65
CA ASP A 386 -2.84 -22.01 13.97
C ASP A 386 -2.60 -22.99 12.82
N GLN A 387 -3.09 -24.21 12.91
CA GLN A 387 -2.83 -25.22 11.88
C GLN A 387 -3.39 -24.82 10.50
N GLU A 388 -4.59 -24.22 10.44
CA GLU A 388 -5.19 -23.80 9.17
C GLU A 388 -4.39 -22.69 8.50
N LEU A 389 -3.96 -21.67 9.24
CA LEU A 389 -3.13 -20.59 8.71
C LEU A 389 -1.73 -21.08 8.30
N SER A 390 -1.15 -21.99 9.08
CA SER A 390 0.12 -22.65 8.75
C SER A 390 0.02 -23.41 7.42
N ASP A 391 -1.01 -24.23 7.25
CA ASP A 391 -1.24 -25.02 6.03
C ASP A 391 -1.52 -24.14 4.79
N LEU A 392 -2.17 -22.98 4.97
CA LEU A 392 -2.44 -22.04 3.87
C LEU A 392 -1.20 -21.20 3.56
N LEU A 393 -0.43 -20.80 4.57
CA LEU A 393 0.78 -20.01 4.36
C LEU A 393 1.86 -20.82 3.64
N SER A 394 1.97 -22.12 3.94
CA SER A 394 2.89 -23.06 3.29
C SER A 394 2.40 -23.59 1.93
N HIS A 395 1.16 -23.30 1.53
CA HIS A 395 0.63 -23.72 0.22
C HIS A 395 1.52 -23.22 -0.92
N PRO A 396 1.86 -24.08 -1.92
CA PRO A 396 2.71 -23.66 -3.02
C PRO A 396 2.20 -22.43 -3.77
N CYS A 397 3.09 -21.53 -4.14
CA CYS A 397 2.79 -20.42 -5.04
C CYS A 397 3.98 -20.10 -5.94
N ASP A 398 3.71 -19.58 -7.12
CA ASP A 398 4.72 -19.18 -8.11
C ASP A 398 4.28 -17.88 -8.80
N THR A 399 4.96 -16.80 -8.44
CA THR A 399 4.77 -15.45 -8.98
C THR A 399 6.10 -14.87 -9.43
N ALA A 400 6.10 -13.67 -9.96
CA ALA A 400 7.33 -12.98 -10.37
C ALA A 400 8.31 -12.74 -9.21
N PHE A 401 7.82 -12.60 -7.97
CA PHE A 401 8.64 -12.20 -6.80
C PHE A 401 8.53 -13.13 -5.60
N LEU A 402 7.62 -14.10 -5.65
CA LEU A 402 7.46 -15.06 -4.56
C LEU A 402 7.30 -16.48 -5.10
N ARG A 403 8.11 -17.39 -4.59
CA ARG A 403 7.95 -18.83 -4.79
C ARG A 403 7.94 -19.53 -3.44
N VAL A 404 6.90 -20.32 -3.22
CA VAL A 404 6.79 -21.30 -2.13
C VAL A 404 6.56 -22.66 -2.79
N ASN A 405 7.43 -23.64 -2.49
CA ASN A 405 7.41 -24.96 -3.13
C ASN A 405 6.51 -25.94 -2.38
#